data_a727669ce92418439224aab8a3e4092d
#
_entry.id   a727669ce92418439224aab8a3e4092d
#
_cell.length_a   1.000
_cell.length_b   1.000
_cell.length_c   1.000
_cell.angle_alpha   90.00
_cell.angle_beta   90.00
_cell.angle_gamma   90.00
#
_symmetry.space_group_name_H-M   'P 1'
#
loop_
_entity.id
_entity.type
_entity.pdbx_description
1 polymer ?
#
loop_
_entity_poly.entity_id
_entity_poly.type
_entity_poly.pdbx_seq_one_letter_code
_entity_poly.pdbx_strand_id
1 'polypeptide(L)'
;MLIYVIPAVVFLVLKKPKNSISQKAKRKQLVVISSLVAIIIYGVSWLSFQRDTSFVDTGYVYLGGGIAGFAERIELIDTWYFGAATLHGLLVPIMIGFKYLTNSYPEWWVNLDVLVEAANEIQIGPSEYMNAFTTMFYVPYIDFGGLGVLLISFIVGIIYVKSYNSVVFNPNCVNRSVYSLLIVGLFGSMYTLYFTQSPYLLSFAYCYFLFKK
;
A
#
# COMPACT_ATOMS: atom_id res chain seq x y z
N MET A 1 0.33 1.65 12.38
CA MET A 1 1.40 2.45 12.99
C MET A 1 2.78 2.18 12.37
N LEU A 2 3.22 0.93 12.17
CA LEU A 2 4.50 0.57 11.53
C LEU A 2 4.67 1.13 10.10
N ILE A 3 3.59 1.24 9.32
CA ILE A 3 3.58 1.78 7.95
C ILE A 3 4.12 3.21 7.87
N TYR A 4 3.92 4.02 8.90
CA TYR A 4 4.40 5.42 8.91
C TYR A 4 5.88 5.55 9.28
N VAL A 5 6.48 4.53 9.89
CA VAL A 5 7.90 4.53 10.24
C VAL A 5 8.78 4.27 9.01
N ILE A 6 8.28 3.46 8.06
CA ILE A 6 9.02 3.13 6.83
C ILE A 6 9.40 4.38 6.00
N PRO A 7 8.49 5.36 5.73
CA PRO A 7 8.87 6.57 5.00
C PRO A 7 9.93 7.40 5.69
N ALA A 8 9.83 7.52 7.02
CA ALA A 8 10.80 8.27 7.80
C ALA A 8 12.20 7.67 7.65
N VAL A 9 12.29 6.33 7.64
CA VAL A 9 13.55 5.60 7.47
C VAL A 9 14.09 5.73 6.06
N VAL A 10 13.25 5.52 5.05
CA VAL A 10 13.64 5.69 3.65
C VAL A 10 14.10 7.13 3.42
N PHE A 11 13.40 8.12 3.97
CA PHE A 11 13.80 9.53 3.89
C PHE A 11 15.15 9.79 4.55
N LEU A 12 15.41 9.21 5.73
CA LEU A 12 16.70 9.33 6.43
C LEU A 12 17.84 8.65 5.68
N VAL A 13 17.57 7.47 5.09
CA VAL A 13 18.56 6.73 4.28
C VAL A 13 18.89 7.46 2.99
N LEU A 14 17.89 8.07 2.34
CA LEU A 14 18.06 8.84 1.10
C LEU A 14 18.71 10.22 1.32
N LYS A 15 18.81 10.68 2.58
CA LYS A 15 19.54 11.91 2.92
C LYS A 15 21.05 11.65 2.80
N LYS A 16 21.56 11.66 1.55
CA LYS A 16 23.03 11.56 1.30
C LYS A 16 23.77 12.65 2.07
N PRO A 17 24.73 12.32 2.91
CA PRO A 17 25.69 13.30 3.37
C PRO A 17 26.52 13.78 2.17
N LYS A 18 26.68 15.08 2.05
CA LYS A 18 27.31 15.78 0.91
C LYS A 18 28.83 15.50 0.78
N ASN A 19 29.44 14.82 1.74
CA ASN A 19 30.87 14.48 1.77
C ASN A 19 31.08 13.08 2.34
N SER A 20 32.17 12.44 1.99
CA SER A 20 32.64 11.10 2.35
C SER A 20 32.03 10.57 3.66
N ILE A 21 31.21 9.52 3.55
CA ILE A 21 30.55 8.93 4.70
C ILE A 21 31.58 8.48 5.72
N SER A 22 31.72 9.24 6.79
CA SER A 22 32.60 8.85 7.89
C SER A 22 32.14 7.51 8.46
N GLN A 23 33.06 6.67 8.92
CA GLN A 23 32.71 5.37 9.54
C GLN A 23 31.66 5.52 10.66
N LYS A 24 31.66 6.67 11.35
CA LYS A 24 30.68 7.01 12.39
C LYS A 24 29.23 7.16 11.83
N ALA A 25 29.08 7.67 10.60
CA ALA A 25 27.78 7.79 9.94
C ALA A 25 27.26 6.42 9.47
N LYS A 26 28.13 5.54 8.95
CA LYS A 26 27.77 4.16 8.61
C LYS A 26 27.29 3.37 9.84
N ARG A 27 28.00 3.50 10.99
CA ARG A 27 27.57 2.87 12.25
C ARG A 27 26.20 3.37 12.71
N LYS A 28 25.92 4.68 12.64
CA LYS A 28 24.59 5.23 12.98
C LYS A 28 23.50 4.69 12.08
N GLN A 29 23.71 4.59 10.77
CA GLN A 29 22.75 4.00 9.84
C GLN A 29 22.49 2.52 10.17
N LEU A 30 23.53 1.76 10.47
CA LEU A 30 23.39 0.35 10.81
C LEU A 30 22.60 0.16 12.13
N VAL A 31 22.85 1.00 13.14
CA VAL A 31 22.08 1.00 14.40
C VAL A 31 20.61 1.33 14.14
N VAL A 32 20.31 2.32 13.31
CA VAL A 32 18.92 2.67 12.98
C VAL A 32 18.22 1.52 12.26
N ILE A 33 18.87 0.89 11.28
CA ILE A 33 18.31 -0.25 10.53
C ILE A 33 18.09 -1.44 11.47
N SER A 34 19.08 -1.78 12.32
CA SER A 34 18.94 -2.90 13.26
C SER A 34 17.85 -2.67 14.30
N SER A 35 17.72 -1.43 14.80
CA SER A 35 16.63 -1.07 15.73
C SER A 35 15.25 -1.23 15.10
N LEU A 36 15.12 -0.89 13.82
CA LEU A 36 13.86 -1.04 13.08
C LEU A 36 13.51 -2.50 12.84
N VAL A 37 14.47 -3.31 12.43
CA VAL A 37 14.28 -4.76 12.30
C VAL A 37 13.86 -5.37 13.64
N ALA A 38 14.50 -4.97 14.74
CA ALA A 38 14.14 -5.42 16.08
C ALA A 38 12.71 -5.00 16.46
N ILE A 39 12.28 -3.79 16.15
CA ILE A 39 10.91 -3.31 16.39
C ILE A 39 9.89 -4.12 15.58
N ILE A 40 10.20 -4.43 14.31
CA ILE A 40 9.32 -5.25 13.45
C ILE A 40 9.20 -6.66 14.03
N ILE A 41 10.32 -7.30 14.37
CA ILE A 41 10.33 -8.65 14.97
C ILE A 41 9.53 -8.64 16.28
N TYR A 42 9.78 -7.67 17.15
CA TYR A 42 9.03 -7.53 18.40
C TYR A 42 7.53 -7.35 18.15
N GLY A 43 7.14 -6.48 17.21
CA GLY A 43 5.74 -6.24 16.87
C GLY A 43 5.02 -7.49 16.35
N VAL A 44 5.67 -8.26 15.47
CA VAL A 44 5.12 -9.53 14.96
C VAL A 44 5.03 -10.57 16.09
N SER A 45 6.05 -10.68 16.93
CA SER A 45 6.04 -11.61 18.10
C SER A 45 4.93 -11.26 19.09
N TRP A 46 4.72 -9.97 19.34
CA TRP A 46 3.63 -9.51 20.21
C TRP A 46 2.25 -9.85 19.64
N LEU A 47 2.04 -9.64 18.32
CA LEU A 47 0.79 -10.01 17.65
C LEU A 47 0.54 -11.52 17.67
N SER A 48 1.57 -12.32 17.46
CA SER A 48 1.50 -13.79 17.55
C SER A 48 1.09 -14.23 18.94
N PHE A 49 1.70 -13.64 19.96
CA PHE A 49 1.37 -13.93 21.36
C PHE A 49 -0.09 -13.61 21.70
N GLN A 50 -0.60 -12.45 21.23
CA GLN A 50 -2.00 -12.07 21.47
C GLN A 50 -3.02 -12.97 20.77
N ARG A 51 -2.62 -13.64 19.68
CA ARG A 51 -3.49 -14.51 18.87
C ARG A 51 -3.33 -16.00 19.20
N ASP A 52 -2.49 -16.31 20.15
CA ASP A 52 -2.16 -17.71 20.52
C ASP A 52 -1.63 -18.53 19.31
N THR A 53 -0.95 -17.85 18.38
CA THR A 53 -0.39 -18.43 17.15
C THR A 53 1.13 -18.40 17.19
N SER A 54 1.78 -19.30 16.44
CA SER A 54 3.23 -19.25 16.33
C SER A 54 3.69 -18.02 15.51
N PHE A 55 4.91 -17.55 15.77
CA PHE A 55 5.52 -16.48 14.97
C PHE A 55 5.60 -16.84 13.48
N VAL A 56 5.85 -18.12 13.18
CA VAL A 56 5.95 -18.63 11.81
C VAL A 56 4.58 -18.61 11.14
N ASP A 57 3.52 -19.06 11.80
CA ASP A 57 2.16 -19.07 11.27
C ASP A 57 1.66 -17.66 11.04
N THR A 58 1.89 -16.75 12.00
CA THR A 58 1.58 -15.33 11.81
C THR A 58 2.31 -14.74 10.60
N GLY A 59 3.60 -15.02 10.45
CA GLY A 59 4.37 -14.60 9.29
C GLY A 59 3.81 -15.17 7.98
N TYR A 60 3.42 -16.44 7.98
CA TYR A 60 2.84 -17.10 6.81
C TYR A 60 1.51 -16.49 6.40
N VAL A 61 0.62 -16.23 7.35
CA VAL A 61 -0.66 -15.56 7.11
C VAL A 61 -0.47 -14.16 6.53
N TYR A 62 0.45 -13.38 7.09
CA TYR A 62 0.69 -12.02 6.59
C TYR A 62 1.41 -11.97 5.24
N LEU A 63 2.26 -12.92 4.92
CA LEU A 63 2.97 -12.95 3.64
C LEU A 63 2.19 -13.68 2.53
N GLY A 64 1.53 -14.77 2.87
CA GLY A 64 0.82 -15.62 1.90
C GLY A 64 -0.67 -15.30 1.76
N GLY A 65 -1.28 -14.77 2.82
CA GLY A 65 -2.71 -14.58 2.89
C GLY A 65 -3.27 -13.62 1.83
N GLY A 66 -2.50 -12.61 1.43
CA GLY A 66 -2.90 -11.71 0.35
C GLY A 66 -3.12 -12.45 -0.98
N ILE A 67 -2.32 -13.46 -1.28
CA ILE A 67 -2.45 -14.28 -2.49
C ILE A 67 -3.66 -15.22 -2.38
N ALA A 68 -3.83 -15.88 -1.23
CA ALA A 68 -4.99 -16.73 -0.97
C ALA A 68 -6.28 -15.90 -1.02
N GLY A 69 -6.28 -14.73 -0.37
CA GLY A 69 -7.40 -13.80 -0.41
C GLY A 69 -7.75 -13.28 -1.81
N PHE A 70 -6.76 -13.11 -2.66
CA PHE A 70 -6.97 -12.77 -4.06
C PHE A 70 -7.63 -13.93 -4.81
N ALA A 71 -7.15 -15.16 -4.65
CA ALA A 71 -7.69 -16.33 -5.34
C ALA A 71 -9.17 -16.57 -5.01
N GLU A 72 -9.53 -16.52 -3.73
CA GLU A 72 -10.91 -16.72 -3.29
C GLU A 72 -11.86 -15.61 -3.78
N ARG A 73 -11.39 -14.35 -3.83
CA ARG A 73 -12.22 -13.23 -4.22
C ARG A 73 -12.39 -13.05 -5.72
N ILE A 74 -11.55 -13.65 -6.54
CA ILE A 74 -11.72 -13.64 -8.00
C ILE A 74 -13.08 -14.22 -8.40
N GLU A 75 -13.54 -15.25 -7.71
CA GLU A 75 -14.80 -15.93 -7.99
C GLU A 75 -16.04 -15.07 -7.66
N LEU A 76 -15.86 -14.00 -6.88
CA LEU A 76 -16.94 -13.05 -6.52
C LEU A 76 -17.11 -11.93 -7.54
N ILE A 77 -16.27 -11.89 -8.59
CA ILE A 77 -16.28 -10.80 -9.57
C ILE A 77 -17.14 -11.20 -10.77
N ASP A 78 -18.36 -10.74 -10.79
CA ASP A 78 -19.33 -11.03 -11.87
C ASP A 78 -19.29 -9.98 -13.00
N THR A 79 -18.75 -8.78 -12.74
CA THR A 79 -18.76 -7.65 -13.67
C THR A 79 -17.47 -6.89 -13.67
N TRP A 80 -17.12 -6.27 -14.81
CA TRP A 80 -15.94 -5.41 -14.95
C TRP A 80 -16.30 -3.95 -14.69
N TYR A 81 -15.41 -3.22 -13.98
CA TYR A 81 -15.64 -1.83 -13.58
C TYR A 81 -14.82 -0.80 -14.35
N PHE A 82 -14.10 -1.22 -15.38
CA PHE A 82 -13.44 -0.36 -16.40
C PHE A 82 -12.60 0.80 -15.84
N GLY A 83 -11.84 0.57 -14.81
CA GLY A 83 -10.96 1.54 -14.17
C GLY A 83 -11.53 2.19 -12.92
N ALA A 84 -12.82 2.00 -12.62
CA ALA A 84 -13.45 2.60 -11.44
C ALA A 84 -12.89 2.04 -10.14
N ALA A 85 -12.52 0.75 -10.07
CA ALA A 85 -11.88 0.15 -8.92
C ALA A 85 -10.47 0.72 -8.67
N THR A 86 -9.66 0.82 -9.72
CA THR A 86 -8.31 1.43 -9.63
C THR A 86 -8.37 2.91 -9.23
N LEU A 87 -9.37 3.64 -9.72
CA LEU A 87 -9.57 5.06 -9.41
C LEU A 87 -10.45 5.31 -8.18
N HIS A 88 -10.82 4.28 -7.44
CA HIS A 88 -11.74 4.34 -6.30
C HIS A 88 -11.39 5.47 -5.33
N GLY A 89 -10.12 5.61 -4.94
CA GLY A 89 -9.67 6.67 -4.04
C GLY A 89 -9.90 8.10 -4.54
N LEU A 90 -9.95 8.32 -5.85
CA LEU A 90 -10.30 9.60 -6.46
C LEU A 90 -11.82 9.77 -6.60
N LEU A 91 -12.55 8.68 -6.78
CA LEU A 91 -14.00 8.69 -6.95
C LEU A 91 -14.74 8.86 -5.62
N VAL A 92 -14.21 8.38 -4.50
CA VAL A 92 -14.83 8.50 -3.16
C VAL A 92 -15.29 9.92 -2.84
N PRO A 93 -14.48 10.99 -2.95
CA PRO A 93 -14.94 12.34 -2.68
C PRO A 93 -16.08 12.79 -3.60
N ILE A 94 -16.05 12.37 -4.86
CA ILE A 94 -17.09 12.68 -5.86
C ILE A 94 -18.39 11.99 -5.49
N MET A 95 -18.31 10.72 -5.09
CA MET A 95 -19.49 9.92 -4.70
C MET A 95 -20.09 10.40 -3.36
N ILE A 96 -19.28 10.90 -2.44
CA ILE A 96 -19.77 11.58 -1.25
C ILE A 96 -20.58 12.82 -1.65
N GLY A 97 -20.07 13.66 -2.55
CA GLY A 97 -20.81 14.80 -3.10
C GLY A 97 -22.11 14.39 -3.78
N PHE A 98 -22.08 13.33 -4.59
CA PHE A 98 -23.27 12.77 -5.24
C PHE A 98 -24.33 12.34 -4.22
N LYS A 99 -23.92 11.62 -3.15
CA LYS A 99 -24.82 11.23 -2.07
C LYS A 99 -25.49 12.42 -1.40
N TYR A 100 -24.77 13.52 -1.18
CA TYR A 100 -25.36 14.74 -0.62
C TYR A 100 -26.45 15.35 -1.52
N LEU A 101 -26.31 15.22 -2.83
CA LEU A 101 -27.28 15.75 -3.79
C LEU A 101 -28.50 14.86 -4.01
N THR A 102 -28.31 13.54 -3.98
CA THR A 102 -29.33 12.54 -4.35
C THR A 102 -29.88 11.75 -3.16
N ASN A 103 -29.33 11.91 -1.96
CA ASN A 103 -29.56 11.14 -0.74
C ASN A 103 -29.26 9.64 -0.83
N SER A 104 -28.61 9.18 -1.92
CA SER A 104 -28.26 7.77 -2.10
C SER A 104 -27.01 7.62 -2.94
N TYR A 105 -26.31 6.49 -2.80
CA TYR A 105 -25.28 6.08 -3.75
C TYR A 105 -25.89 5.33 -4.92
N PRO A 106 -25.32 5.40 -6.13
CA PRO A 106 -25.68 4.51 -7.22
C PRO A 106 -25.38 3.04 -6.85
N GLU A 107 -26.22 2.12 -7.30
CA GLU A 107 -26.08 0.70 -6.98
C GLU A 107 -24.71 0.12 -7.42
N TRP A 108 -24.26 0.48 -8.62
CA TRP A 108 -22.94 0.05 -9.12
C TRP A 108 -21.80 0.50 -8.21
N TRP A 109 -21.91 1.67 -7.57
CA TRP A 109 -20.91 2.17 -6.64
C TRP A 109 -20.92 1.38 -5.34
N VAL A 110 -22.09 1.07 -4.80
CA VAL A 110 -22.20 0.25 -3.58
C VAL A 110 -21.56 -1.11 -3.78
N ASN A 111 -21.84 -1.75 -4.92
CA ASN A 111 -21.28 -3.06 -5.26
C ASN A 111 -19.75 -2.98 -5.43
N LEU A 112 -19.25 -1.93 -6.11
CA LEU A 112 -17.83 -1.70 -6.28
C LEU A 112 -17.11 -1.46 -4.92
N ASP A 113 -17.71 -0.64 -4.05
CA ASP A 113 -17.15 -0.28 -2.75
C ASP A 113 -16.95 -1.53 -1.87
N VAL A 114 -17.94 -2.42 -1.84
CA VAL A 114 -17.87 -3.72 -1.15
C VAL A 114 -16.74 -4.59 -1.70
N LEU A 115 -16.56 -4.63 -3.02
CA LEU A 115 -15.48 -5.40 -3.65
C LEU A 115 -14.12 -4.81 -3.35
N VAL A 116 -13.95 -3.48 -3.47
CA VAL A 116 -12.65 -2.81 -3.27
C VAL A 116 -12.22 -2.85 -1.82
N GLU A 117 -13.14 -2.66 -0.87
CA GLU A 117 -12.83 -2.74 0.56
C GLU A 117 -12.48 -4.16 0.99
N ALA A 118 -12.93 -5.17 0.24
CA ALA A 118 -12.68 -6.59 0.52
C ALA A 118 -12.95 -6.97 1.99
N ALA A 119 -13.99 -6.34 2.58
CA ALA A 119 -14.27 -6.38 4.01
C ALA A 119 -14.75 -7.75 4.52
N ASN A 120 -15.16 -8.62 3.62
CA ASN A 120 -15.65 -9.95 3.99
C ASN A 120 -14.51 -10.86 4.41
N GLU A 121 -14.71 -11.54 5.54
CA GLU A 121 -13.81 -12.61 5.96
C GLU A 121 -13.85 -13.76 4.95
N ILE A 122 -12.66 -14.25 4.62
CA ILE A 122 -12.49 -15.44 3.79
C ILE A 122 -11.72 -16.49 4.57
N GLN A 123 -12.06 -17.73 4.36
CA GLN A 123 -11.36 -18.88 4.95
C GLN A 123 -10.13 -19.19 4.09
N ILE A 124 -8.93 -19.07 4.66
CA ILE A 124 -7.65 -19.33 4.00
C ILE A 124 -6.99 -20.64 4.45
N GLY A 125 -7.57 -21.31 5.43
CA GLY A 125 -7.12 -22.58 5.99
C GLY A 125 -8.23 -23.28 6.75
N PRO A 126 -8.01 -24.49 7.26
CA PRO A 126 -9.05 -25.28 7.94
C PRO A 126 -9.73 -24.59 9.13
N SER A 127 -9.00 -23.70 9.81
CA SER A 127 -9.50 -22.90 10.95
C SER A 127 -9.09 -21.44 10.88
N GLU A 128 -8.47 -21.00 9.78
CA GLU A 128 -7.91 -19.67 9.64
C GLU A 128 -8.78 -18.81 8.74
N TYR A 129 -9.16 -17.66 9.26
CA TYR A 129 -9.92 -16.64 8.56
C TYR A 129 -9.07 -15.39 8.39
N MET A 130 -9.24 -14.72 7.25
CA MET A 130 -8.60 -13.47 6.93
C MET A 130 -9.61 -12.49 6.38
N ASN A 131 -9.49 -11.24 6.81
CA ASN A 131 -10.27 -10.14 6.28
C ASN A 131 -9.36 -9.10 5.61
N ALA A 132 -9.94 -8.35 4.68
CA ALA A 132 -9.37 -7.11 4.11
C ALA A 132 -8.00 -7.21 3.44
N PHE A 133 -7.37 -8.37 3.34
CA PHE A 133 -6.08 -8.52 2.68
C PHE A 133 -6.26 -9.14 1.30
N THR A 134 -5.90 -8.35 0.31
CA THR A 134 -5.76 -8.78 -1.08
C THR A 134 -4.40 -8.28 -1.57
N THR A 135 -3.89 -8.80 -2.65
CA THR A 135 -2.68 -8.23 -3.26
C THR A 135 -3.02 -6.95 -4.03
N MET A 136 -2.01 -6.17 -4.39
CA MET A 136 -2.20 -5.02 -5.27
C MET A 136 -2.81 -5.38 -6.63
N PHE A 137 -2.82 -6.67 -6.98
CA PHE A 137 -3.33 -7.18 -8.26
C PHE A 137 -4.85 -7.32 -8.28
N TYR A 138 -5.49 -7.43 -7.11
CA TYR A 138 -6.93 -7.65 -6.98
C TYR A 138 -7.74 -6.51 -7.59
N VAL A 139 -7.43 -5.27 -7.23
CA VAL A 139 -8.17 -4.10 -7.71
C VAL A 139 -8.09 -3.92 -9.24
N PRO A 140 -6.91 -3.97 -9.88
CA PRO A 140 -6.82 -3.98 -11.34
C PRO A 140 -7.52 -5.16 -11.99
N TYR A 141 -7.60 -6.30 -11.31
CA TYR A 141 -8.35 -7.46 -11.80
C TYR A 141 -9.86 -7.21 -11.81
N ILE A 142 -10.42 -6.52 -10.81
CA ILE A 142 -11.83 -6.08 -10.80
C ILE A 142 -12.15 -5.22 -12.04
N ASP A 143 -11.21 -4.40 -12.50
CA ASP A 143 -11.45 -3.49 -13.61
C ASP A 143 -11.42 -4.18 -14.98
N PHE A 144 -10.39 -5.01 -15.24
CA PHE A 144 -10.11 -5.52 -16.59
C PHE A 144 -9.56 -6.97 -16.58
N GLY A 145 -9.74 -7.71 -15.49
CA GLY A 145 -9.18 -9.06 -15.38
C GLY A 145 -7.65 -9.08 -15.43
N GLY A 146 -7.10 -10.15 -15.97
CA GLY A 146 -5.65 -10.33 -16.11
C GLY A 146 -4.95 -9.22 -16.90
N LEU A 147 -5.61 -8.64 -17.91
CA LEU A 147 -5.06 -7.51 -18.67
C LEU A 147 -4.93 -6.26 -17.79
N GLY A 148 -5.88 -6.01 -16.90
CA GLY A 148 -5.80 -4.92 -15.92
C GLY A 148 -4.59 -5.05 -15.02
N VAL A 149 -4.33 -6.25 -14.54
CA VAL A 149 -3.14 -6.54 -13.72
C VAL A 149 -1.86 -6.19 -14.46
N LEU A 150 -1.71 -6.61 -15.71
CA LEU A 150 -0.53 -6.32 -16.52
C LEU A 150 -0.36 -4.82 -16.76
N LEU A 151 -1.42 -4.14 -17.20
CA LEU A 151 -1.37 -2.71 -17.54
C LEU A 151 -1.07 -1.85 -16.32
N ILE A 152 -1.79 -2.07 -15.22
CA ILE A 152 -1.60 -1.26 -14.01
C ILE A 152 -0.25 -1.54 -13.36
N SER A 153 0.22 -2.79 -13.33
CA SER A 153 1.55 -3.12 -12.83
C SER A 153 2.65 -2.43 -13.65
N PHE A 154 2.50 -2.37 -14.96
CA PHE A 154 3.42 -1.66 -15.84
C PHE A 154 3.43 -0.15 -15.56
N ILE A 155 2.25 0.48 -15.46
CA ILE A 155 2.11 1.91 -15.14
C ILE A 155 2.73 2.23 -13.78
N VAL A 156 2.41 1.43 -12.76
CA VAL A 156 2.97 1.56 -11.42
C VAL A 156 4.50 1.43 -11.47
N GLY A 157 5.03 0.44 -12.19
CA GLY A 157 6.47 0.28 -12.40
C GLY A 157 7.13 1.52 -13.00
N ILE A 158 6.53 2.13 -14.04
CA ILE A 158 7.01 3.39 -14.63
C ILE A 158 7.03 4.52 -13.60
N ILE A 159 5.97 4.66 -12.80
CA ILE A 159 5.88 5.69 -11.75
C ILE A 159 7.03 5.53 -10.75
N TYR A 160 7.30 4.29 -10.30
CA TYR A 160 8.41 4.01 -9.37
C TYR A 160 9.77 4.36 -9.98
N VAL A 161 10.04 3.94 -11.22
CA VAL A 161 11.32 4.22 -11.91
C VAL A 161 11.52 5.72 -12.11
N LYS A 162 10.48 6.44 -12.58
CA LYS A 162 10.55 7.90 -12.76
C LYS A 162 10.78 8.62 -11.43
N SER A 163 10.09 8.21 -10.38
CA SER A 163 10.26 8.82 -9.06
C SER A 163 11.64 8.55 -8.47
N TYR A 164 12.17 7.33 -8.62
CA TYR A 164 13.54 6.99 -8.24
C TYR A 164 14.56 7.86 -8.98
N ASN A 165 14.44 7.96 -10.30
CA ASN A 165 15.32 8.79 -11.11
C ASN A 165 15.25 10.28 -10.69
N SER A 166 14.05 10.78 -10.39
CA SER A 166 13.88 12.15 -9.87
C SER A 166 14.63 12.38 -8.57
N VAL A 167 14.68 11.41 -7.67
CA VAL A 167 15.45 11.51 -6.42
C VAL A 167 16.95 11.45 -6.70
N VAL A 168 17.40 10.63 -7.64
CA VAL A 168 18.82 10.47 -7.97
C VAL A 168 19.37 11.72 -8.65
N PHE A 169 18.66 12.24 -9.67
CA PHE A 169 19.14 13.36 -10.49
C PHE A 169 18.82 14.73 -9.89
N ASN A 170 17.71 14.86 -9.17
CA ASN A 170 17.29 16.11 -8.52
C ASN A 170 16.77 15.84 -7.10
N PRO A 171 17.67 15.67 -6.11
CA PRO A 171 17.33 15.24 -4.75
C PRO A 171 16.79 16.39 -3.89
N ASN A 172 15.66 16.96 -4.27
CA ASN A 172 14.92 17.94 -3.47
C ASN A 172 13.99 17.26 -2.44
N CYS A 173 13.42 18.04 -1.51
CA CYS A 173 12.55 17.52 -0.46
C CYS A 173 11.27 16.89 -1.04
N VAL A 174 10.68 17.48 -2.08
CA VAL A 174 9.47 16.96 -2.74
C VAL A 174 9.72 15.57 -3.32
N ASN A 175 10.77 15.42 -4.15
CA ASN A 175 11.08 14.16 -4.81
C ASN A 175 11.36 13.04 -3.79
N ARG A 176 12.08 13.35 -2.70
CA ARG A 176 12.36 12.37 -1.64
C ARG A 176 11.08 11.97 -0.90
N SER A 177 10.21 12.92 -0.59
CA SER A 177 8.95 12.65 0.11
C SER A 177 8.02 11.81 -0.76
N VAL A 178 7.87 12.17 -2.04
CA VAL A 178 7.07 11.41 -3.01
C VAL A 178 7.60 9.98 -3.15
N TYR A 179 8.91 9.82 -3.33
CA TYR A 179 9.51 8.48 -3.44
C TYR A 179 9.35 7.67 -2.15
N SER A 180 9.47 8.30 -0.98
CA SER A 180 9.26 7.62 0.31
C SER A 180 7.81 7.13 0.46
N LEU A 181 6.82 7.93 0.04
CA LEU A 181 5.42 7.48 0.01
C LEU A 181 5.21 6.30 -0.94
N LEU A 182 5.80 6.34 -2.14
CA LEU A 182 5.74 5.23 -3.07
C LEU A 182 6.31 3.94 -2.47
N ILE A 183 7.45 4.01 -1.80
CA ILE A 183 8.05 2.85 -1.13
C ILE A 183 7.10 2.28 -0.06
N VAL A 184 6.38 3.12 0.69
CA VAL A 184 5.33 2.64 1.61
C VAL A 184 4.23 1.90 0.87
N GLY A 185 3.76 2.46 -0.25
CA GLY A 185 2.78 1.80 -1.11
C GLY A 185 3.26 0.46 -1.64
N LEU A 186 4.56 0.35 -1.98
CA LEU A 186 5.17 -0.92 -2.43
C LEU A 186 5.14 -1.98 -1.31
N PHE A 187 5.56 -1.64 -0.10
CA PHE A 187 5.47 -2.57 1.03
C PHE A 187 4.04 -2.95 1.36
N GLY A 188 3.11 -2.01 1.24
CA GLY A 188 1.68 -2.27 1.45
C GLY A 188 1.00 -3.01 0.30
N SER A 189 1.66 -3.15 -0.86
CA SER A 189 1.11 -3.83 -2.04
C SER A 189 0.84 -5.33 -1.84
N MET A 190 1.43 -5.92 -0.81
CA MET A 190 1.12 -7.29 -0.38
C MET A 190 -0.30 -7.41 0.18
N TYR A 191 -0.88 -6.30 0.64
CA TYR A 191 -2.18 -6.26 1.28
C TYR A 191 -3.25 -5.63 0.38
N THR A 192 -2.92 -4.55 -0.32
CA THR A 192 -3.85 -3.82 -1.20
C THR A 192 -3.11 -2.87 -2.15
N LEU A 193 -3.82 -2.38 -3.15
CA LEU A 193 -3.32 -1.28 -3.99
C LEU A 193 -3.60 0.07 -3.29
N TYR A 194 -2.61 0.65 -2.64
CA TYR A 194 -2.75 1.90 -1.87
C TYR A 194 -3.27 3.09 -2.68
N PHE A 195 -3.09 3.09 -4.00
CA PHE A 195 -3.64 4.13 -4.89
C PHE A 195 -5.17 4.18 -4.92
N THR A 196 -5.86 3.15 -4.42
CA THR A 196 -7.32 3.15 -4.26
C THR A 196 -7.79 3.88 -3.01
N GLN A 197 -6.87 4.31 -2.14
CA GLN A 197 -7.20 4.95 -0.88
C GLN A 197 -7.02 6.46 -0.96
N SER A 198 -8.11 7.23 -0.75
CA SER A 198 -8.10 8.69 -0.77
C SER A 198 -7.05 9.33 0.14
N PRO A 199 -6.84 8.87 1.41
CA PRO A 199 -5.82 9.45 2.28
C PRO A 199 -4.40 9.30 1.74
N TYR A 200 -4.11 8.19 1.05
CA TYR A 200 -2.81 7.97 0.44
C TYR A 200 -2.58 8.92 -0.73
N LEU A 201 -3.56 9.10 -1.61
CA LEU A 201 -3.49 10.05 -2.72
C LEU A 201 -3.36 11.50 -2.24
N LEU A 202 -4.10 11.89 -1.21
CA LEU A 202 -3.98 13.21 -0.59
C LEU A 202 -2.59 13.46 -0.01
N SER A 203 -1.90 12.42 0.47
CA SER A 203 -0.53 12.55 0.99
C SER A 203 0.45 13.05 -0.07
N PHE A 204 0.29 12.69 -1.35
CA PHE A 204 1.12 13.23 -2.43
C PHE A 204 0.89 14.72 -2.65
N ALA A 205 -0.38 15.15 -2.66
CA ALA A 205 -0.73 16.58 -2.76
C ALA A 205 -0.14 17.35 -1.58
N TYR A 206 -0.26 16.83 -0.37
CA TYR A 206 0.31 17.42 0.84
C TYR A 206 1.83 17.56 0.74
N CYS A 207 2.54 16.53 0.30
CA CYS A 207 3.99 16.59 0.11
C CYS A 207 4.38 17.65 -0.92
N TYR A 208 3.64 17.76 -2.02
CA TYR A 208 3.88 18.77 -3.03
C TYR A 208 3.70 20.18 -2.47
N PHE A 209 2.60 20.47 -1.79
CA PHE A 209 2.31 21.80 -1.25
C PHE A 209 3.25 22.21 -0.11
N LEU A 210 3.59 21.29 0.79
CA LEU A 210 4.44 21.57 1.93
C LEU A 210 5.91 21.80 1.55
N PHE A 211 6.41 21.10 0.55
CA PHE A 211 7.84 21.10 0.22
C PHE A 211 8.19 21.81 -1.09
N LYS A 212 7.20 22.36 -1.80
CA LYS A 212 7.41 23.23 -2.96
C LYS A 212 7.81 24.63 -2.48
N LYS A 213 9.06 24.78 -2.02
CA LYS A 213 9.70 26.08 -1.80
C LYS A 213 10.84 26.26 -2.77
#